data_455afafdc6e29854e2f441489979e075
#
_entry.id   455afafdc6e29854e2f441489979e075
#
_cell.length_a   1.000
_cell.length_b   1.000
_cell.length_c   1.000
_cell.angle_alpha   90.00
_cell.angle_beta   90.00
_cell.angle_gamma   90.00
#
_symmetry.space_group_name_H-M   'P 1'
#
loop_
_entity.id
_entity.type
_entity.pdbx_description
1 polymer ?
#
loop_
_entity_poly.entity_id
_entity_poly.type
_entity_poly.pdbx_seq_one_letter_code
_entity_poly.pdbx_strand_id
1 'polypeptide(L)'
;MNARALLVALLLLTGCDQQPASEGFAGLGQGSENFAPVVPGKVFSFPADHGAHPDFRIEWWYVTANLSDAEGHHYGVQWTLFRNALRPGADQPGWSNGNLWLGHAGLTTETRQFSAQTQGRGGIGQAGVTAAPFAAWIDDWRLAGDLAGRAQVQARGPGFAYRLELAATGPLVLQGEGGVSRKSASGQASYYYSQPFFQAQGELEIEGRRVPVKGLAWLDREWSSQHLAADQLGWDWFSLHLDDGRQLMLYRLRQADGQHYLFGNLIAADGHNQPLHPGDIRLAPESTHRVAGREVPVRWSITLPGQQLDLHIAAVNPDAWMALGTPYWEGPVRVEGSARGMGYLEMTGY
;
A
#
# COMPACT_ATOMS: atom_id res chain seq x y z
N MET A 1 61.48 4.00 -13.02
CA MET A 1 60.19 3.70 -12.33
C MET A 1 60.35 2.32 -11.72
N ASN A 2 60.39 2.20 -10.40
CA ASN A 2 60.70 0.97 -9.71
C ASN A 2 59.51 0.01 -9.67
N ALA A 3 59.72 -1.23 -10.07
CA ALA A 3 58.68 -2.31 -10.08
C ALA A 3 57.95 -2.47 -8.73
N ARG A 4 58.56 -2.04 -7.61
CA ARG A 4 57.95 -2.04 -6.28
C ARG A 4 56.85 -0.98 -6.11
N ALA A 5 56.86 0.12 -6.85
CA ALA A 5 55.81 1.13 -6.84
C ALA A 5 54.56 0.69 -7.62
N LEU A 6 54.71 -0.16 -8.65
CA LEU A 6 53.62 -0.74 -9.41
C LEU A 6 52.86 -1.83 -8.61
N LEU A 7 53.56 -2.59 -7.75
CA LEU A 7 52.92 -3.64 -6.94
C LEU A 7 52.06 -3.04 -5.81
N VAL A 8 52.42 -1.90 -5.25
CA VAL A 8 51.62 -1.21 -4.21
C VAL A 8 50.37 -0.57 -4.80
N ALA A 9 50.43 -0.10 -6.06
CA ALA A 9 49.28 0.48 -6.74
C ALA A 9 48.22 -0.58 -7.16
N LEU A 10 48.66 -1.84 -7.42
CA LEU A 10 47.70 -2.94 -7.74
C LEU A 10 46.99 -3.52 -6.50
N LEU A 11 47.57 -3.37 -5.30
CA LEU A 11 46.97 -3.86 -4.06
C LEU A 11 45.89 -2.91 -3.50
N LEU A 12 45.73 -1.70 -4.03
CA LEU A 12 44.69 -0.75 -3.65
C LEU A 12 43.44 -0.83 -4.50
N LEU A 13 43.38 -1.72 -5.50
CA LEU A 13 42.22 -1.93 -6.37
C LEU A 13 41.38 -3.14 -5.98
N THR A 14 41.71 -3.88 -4.92
CA THR A 14 40.80 -4.85 -4.30
C THR A 14 39.93 -4.15 -3.26
N GLY A 15 39.25 -3.11 -3.68
CA GLY A 15 38.18 -2.47 -2.94
C GLY A 15 36.98 -3.40 -2.94
N CYS A 16 36.56 -3.75 -1.77
CA CYS A 16 35.38 -4.50 -1.35
C CYS A 16 34.24 -4.51 -2.35
N ASP A 17 34.10 -5.58 -3.10
CA ASP A 17 32.80 -6.06 -3.58
C ASP A 17 32.10 -6.77 -2.40
N GLN A 18 31.82 -6.03 -1.35
CA GLN A 18 30.70 -6.37 -0.49
C GLN A 18 29.45 -5.90 -1.26
N GLN A 19 28.83 -6.82 -2.01
CA GLN A 19 27.42 -6.63 -2.32
C GLN A 19 26.72 -6.33 -1.00
N PRO A 20 26.03 -5.17 -0.86
CA PRO A 20 25.24 -4.93 0.33
C PRO A 20 24.28 -6.10 0.47
N ALA A 21 24.24 -6.70 1.66
CA ALA A 21 23.19 -7.68 2.00
C ALA A 21 21.87 -7.10 1.53
N SER A 22 21.02 -7.89 0.89
CA SER A 22 19.75 -7.42 0.34
C SER A 22 18.98 -6.71 1.45
N GLU A 23 18.81 -5.39 1.31
CA GLU A 23 18.18 -4.55 2.34
C GLU A 23 16.67 -4.75 2.42
N GLY A 24 16.13 -5.74 1.71
CA GLY A 24 14.70 -5.89 1.46
C GLY A 24 14.18 -4.80 0.50
N PHE A 25 12.90 -4.86 0.12
CA PHE A 25 12.30 -3.84 -0.72
C PHE A 25 12.29 -2.48 -0.01
N ALA A 26 12.85 -1.44 -0.64
CA ALA A 26 12.88 -0.05 -0.17
C ALA A 26 13.46 0.14 1.26
N GLY A 27 14.34 -0.75 1.72
CA GLY A 27 14.95 -0.67 3.07
C GLY A 27 13.99 -0.96 4.23
N LEU A 28 12.83 -1.54 3.96
CA LEU A 28 11.80 -1.83 4.97
C LEU A 28 12.21 -2.92 5.97
N GLY A 29 13.24 -3.72 5.65
CA GLY A 29 13.75 -4.79 6.52
C GLY A 29 14.81 -4.37 7.55
N GLN A 30 15.24 -3.09 7.60
CA GLN A 30 16.36 -2.64 8.43
C GLN A 30 16.01 -1.47 9.35
N GLY A 31 16.84 -1.23 10.39
CA GLY A 31 16.82 0.01 11.20
C GLY A 31 15.70 0.10 12.25
N SER A 32 15.24 -1.04 12.81
CA SER A 32 14.14 -1.07 13.78
C SER A 32 14.59 -1.10 15.27
N GLU A 33 15.88 -1.14 15.55
CA GLU A 33 16.47 -1.53 16.85
C GLU A 33 16.04 -0.68 18.05
N ASN A 34 15.61 0.57 17.83
CA ASN A 34 15.19 1.47 18.90
C ASN A 34 13.69 1.80 18.88
N PHE A 35 12.92 1.20 17.98
CA PHE A 35 11.51 1.46 17.82
C PHE A 35 10.64 0.42 18.52
N ALA A 36 9.39 0.78 18.83
CA ALA A 36 8.46 -0.12 19.49
C ALA A 36 8.15 -1.33 18.60
N PRO A 37 8.16 -2.55 19.17
CA PRO A 37 7.73 -3.74 18.44
C PRO A 37 6.20 -3.81 18.32
N VAL A 38 5.71 -4.52 17.31
CA VAL A 38 4.31 -4.93 17.23
C VAL A 38 4.12 -6.13 18.14
N VAL A 39 3.19 -6.02 19.10
CA VAL A 39 2.88 -7.08 20.06
C VAL A 39 1.38 -7.44 20.03
N PRO A 40 1.00 -8.70 20.26
CA PRO A 40 -0.39 -9.10 20.38
C PRO A 40 -1.11 -8.39 21.51
N GLY A 41 -2.44 -8.21 21.39
CA GLY A 41 -3.28 -7.67 22.45
C GLY A 41 -3.40 -6.16 22.48
N LYS A 42 -2.93 -5.43 21.45
CA LYS A 42 -3.24 -4.00 21.31
C LYS A 42 -4.75 -3.80 21.25
N VAL A 43 -5.23 -2.87 22.06
CA VAL A 43 -6.59 -2.35 21.98
C VAL A 43 -6.56 -1.09 21.10
N PHE A 44 -7.25 -1.15 19.98
CA PHE A 44 -7.38 0.00 19.09
C PHE A 44 -8.35 1.04 19.69
N SER A 45 -7.99 2.30 19.56
CA SER A 45 -8.77 3.43 20.09
C SER A 45 -8.98 4.48 18.98
N PHE A 46 -10.22 4.65 18.55
CA PHE A 46 -10.56 5.66 17.56
C PHE A 46 -11.18 6.90 18.23
N PRO A 47 -10.82 8.12 17.79
CA PRO A 47 -10.01 8.46 16.62
C PRO A 47 -8.47 8.46 16.85
N ALA A 48 -7.96 8.11 18.02
CA ALA A 48 -6.53 8.23 18.32
C ALA A 48 -5.64 7.47 17.31
N ASP A 49 -5.98 6.21 17.00
CA ASP A 49 -5.23 5.37 16.06
C ASP A 49 -5.42 5.76 14.58
N HIS A 50 -6.21 6.80 14.26
CA HIS A 50 -6.16 7.46 12.94
C HIS A 50 -4.91 8.33 12.79
N GLY A 51 -4.36 8.80 13.89
CA GLY A 51 -3.19 9.66 13.95
C GLY A 51 -1.86 8.96 13.71
N ALA A 52 -0.76 9.68 13.92
CA ALA A 52 0.59 9.14 13.83
C ALA A 52 0.98 8.38 15.11
N HIS A 53 1.82 7.36 14.94
CA HIS A 53 2.36 6.53 16.02
C HIS A 53 3.88 6.74 16.14
N PRO A 54 4.33 7.77 16.85
CA PRO A 54 5.72 8.25 16.79
C PRO A 54 6.76 7.24 17.35
N ASP A 55 6.33 6.24 18.10
CA ASP A 55 7.21 5.18 18.60
C ASP A 55 7.50 4.10 17.54
N PHE A 56 6.78 4.12 16.41
CA PHE A 56 6.96 3.18 15.31
C PHE A 56 7.75 3.83 14.16
N ARG A 57 8.53 3.00 13.46
CA ARG A 57 9.44 3.45 12.42
C ARG A 57 8.74 3.88 11.14
N ILE A 58 7.74 3.10 10.69
CA ILE A 58 7.02 3.33 9.43
C ILE A 58 5.52 3.18 9.63
N GLU A 59 4.78 4.03 8.95
CA GLU A 59 3.33 3.94 8.86
C GLU A 59 2.82 4.61 7.58
N TRP A 60 1.60 4.21 7.18
CA TRP A 60 0.95 4.81 6.02
C TRP A 60 -0.57 4.91 6.17
N TRP A 61 -1.11 5.84 5.44
CA TRP A 61 -2.51 6.06 5.13
C TRP A 61 -2.65 5.84 3.64
N TYR A 62 -3.43 4.86 3.23
CA TYR A 62 -3.51 4.41 1.86
C TYR A 62 -4.96 4.29 1.43
N VAL A 63 -5.32 4.94 0.32
CA VAL A 63 -6.67 4.90 -0.24
C VAL A 63 -6.58 4.44 -1.68
N THR A 64 -7.38 3.44 -2.04
CA THR A 64 -7.64 3.05 -3.42
C THR A 64 -9.11 3.21 -3.74
N ALA A 65 -9.44 3.52 -4.99
CA ALA A 65 -10.82 3.61 -5.44
C ALA A 65 -10.99 3.03 -6.84
N ASN A 66 -12.06 2.26 -7.01
CA ASN A 66 -12.58 1.80 -8.28
C ASN A 66 -13.79 2.64 -8.65
N LEU A 67 -13.70 3.37 -9.75
CA LEU A 67 -14.64 4.40 -10.14
C LEU A 67 -15.13 4.17 -11.57
N SER A 68 -16.34 4.67 -11.88
CA SER A 68 -16.84 4.73 -13.24
C SER A 68 -17.53 6.06 -13.52
N ASP A 69 -17.47 6.50 -14.79
CA ASP A 69 -18.26 7.61 -15.30
C ASP A 69 -19.67 7.17 -15.74
N ALA A 70 -20.46 8.09 -16.29
CA ALA A 70 -21.81 7.82 -16.76
C ALA A 70 -21.84 6.91 -18.00
N GLU A 71 -20.77 6.87 -18.76
CA GLU A 71 -20.60 6.03 -19.96
C GLU A 71 -20.11 4.61 -19.61
N GLY A 72 -19.71 4.37 -18.35
CA GLY A 72 -19.25 3.08 -17.85
C GLY A 72 -17.75 2.83 -18.04
N HIS A 73 -16.95 3.85 -18.38
CA HIS A 73 -15.51 3.73 -18.41
C HIS A 73 -14.99 3.53 -16.98
N HIS A 74 -13.99 2.66 -16.82
CA HIS A 74 -13.42 2.32 -15.53
C HIS A 74 -12.17 3.15 -15.23
N TYR A 75 -12.10 3.66 -14.01
CA TYR A 75 -10.96 4.44 -13.50
C TYR A 75 -10.50 3.86 -12.16
N GLY A 76 -9.17 3.89 -11.93
CA GLY A 76 -8.55 3.63 -10.64
C GLY A 76 -7.95 4.90 -10.07
N VAL A 77 -8.06 5.08 -8.76
CA VAL A 77 -7.37 6.15 -8.02
C VAL A 77 -6.62 5.53 -6.86
N GLN A 78 -5.40 5.99 -6.67
CA GLN A 78 -4.56 5.65 -5.53
C GLN A 78 -4.03 6.92 -4.87
N TRP A 79 -4.01 6.95 -3.54
CA TRP A 79 -3.42 7.98 -2.69
C TRP A 79 -2.72 7.33 -1.51
N THR A 80 -1.46 7.65 -1.28
CA THR A 80 -0.73 7.18 -0.11
C THR A 80 0.07 8.30 0.53
N LEU A 81 0.05 8.35 1.84
CA LEU A 81 0.97 9.13 2.64
C LEU A 81 1.76 8.17 3.54
N PHE A 82 3.07 8.14 3.38
CA PHE A 82 3.99 7.40 4.23
C PHE A 82 4.66 8.34 5.21
N ARG A 83 4.83 7.88 6.46
CA ARG A 83 5.73 8.46 7.45
C ARG A 83 6.88 7.49 7.74
N ASN A 84 8.10 7.97 7.61
CA ASN A 84 9.31 7.26 8.02
C ASN A 84 9.98 8.05 9.13
N ALA A 85 10.05 7.48 10.33
CA ALA A 85 10.73 8.07 11.46
C ALA A 85 12.22 7.69 11.45
N LEU A 86 13.09 8.67 11.60
CA LEU A 86 14.54 8.46 11.74
C LEU A 86 14.91 8.08 13.18
N ARG A 87 14.05 8.37 14.14
CA ARG A 87 14.17 8.04 15.56
C ARG A 87 12.78 7.94 16.19
N PRO A 88 12.59 7.11 17.23
CA PRO A 88 11.32 7.03 17.95
C PRO A 88 11.07 8.26 18.83
N GLY A 89 9.83 8.42 19.27
CA GLY A 89 9.38 9.43 20.20
C GLY A 89 8.65 10.61 19.55
N ALA A 90 8.14 11.50 20.41
CA ALA A 90 7.27 12.59 20.00
C ALA A 90 7.91 13.51 18.96
N ASP A 91 7.07 14.00 18.08
CA ASP A 91 7.45 14.98 17.05
C ASP A 91 8.08 16.22 17.64
N GLN A 92 9.20 16.62 17.08
CA GLN A 92 9.85 17.88 17.39
C GLN A 92 9.41 18.95 16.40
N PRO A 93 9.17 20.20 16.85
CA PRO A 93 8.84 21.29 15.94
C PRO A 93 10.05 21.68 15.07
N GLY A 94 9.77 22.28 13.91
CA GLY A 94 10.79 22.84 13.03
C GLY A 94 11.69 21.77 12.37
N TRP A 95 12.85 22.21 11.95
CA TRP A 95 13.81 21.39 11.17
C TRP A 95 14.45 20.24 11.94
N SER A 96 14.31 20.22 13.28
CA SER A 96 14.79 19.12 14.12
C SER A 96 13.87 17.91 14.12
N ASN A 97 12.68 18.00 13.49
CA ASN A 97 11.75 16.89 13.35
C ASN A 97 12.41 15.69 12.64
N GLY A 98 12.25 14.50 13.21
CA GLY A 98 12.83 13.26 12.72
C GLY A 98 11.96 12.49 11.71
N ASN A 99 10.84 13.05 11.24
CA ASN A 99 9.96 12.38 10.30
C ASN A 99 10.20 12.84 8.87
N LEU A 100 10.33 11.86 7.98
CA LEU A 100 10.29 12.02 6.54
C LEU A 100 8.94 11.54 6.03
N TRP A 101 8.33 12.36 5.19
CA TRP A 101 7.03 12.07 4.59
C TRP A 101 7.18 11.89 3.10
N LEU A 102 6.45 10.91 2.56
CA LEU A 102 6.42 10.59 1.15
C LEU A 102 4.97 10.43 0.73
N GLY A 103 4.56 11.17 -0.28
CA GLY A 103 3.24 11.04 -0.90
C GLY A 103 3.34 10.36 -2.26
N HIS A 104 2.49 9.35 -2.52
CA HIS A 104 2.25 8.79 -3.84
C HIS A 104 0.81 9.05 -4.25
N ALA A 105 0.59 9.39 -5.50
CA ALA A 105 -0.74 9.50 -6.09
C ALA A 105 -0.76 8.91 -7.49
N GLY A 106 -1.80 8.15 -7.80
CA GLY A 106 -2.02 7.53 -9.10
C GLY A 106 -3.44 7.76 -9.61
N LEU A 107 -3.57 7.83 -10.92
CA LEU A 107 -4.83 7.74 -11.65
C LEU A 107 -4.65 6.81 -12.84
N THR A 108 -5.44 5.75 -12.87
CA THR A 108 -5.43 4.74 -13.93
C THR A 108 -6.71 4.86 -14.76
N THR A 109 -6.56 4.91 -16.06
CA THR A 109 -7.65 4.68 -17.02
C THR A 109 -7.46 3.32 -17.68
N GLU A 110 -8.38 2.86 -18.49
CA GLU A 110 -8.24 1.58 -19.20
C GLU A 110 -7.01 1.53 -20.15
N THR A 111 -6.44 2.70 -20.50
CA THR A 111 -5.34 2.79 -21.47
C THR A 111 -4.15 3.63 -21.02
N ARG A 112 -4.25 4.31 -19.88
CA ARG A 112 -3.19 5.21 -19.39
C ARG A 112 -3.00 5.10 -17.89
N GLN A 113 -1.76 5.25 -17.46
CA GLN A 113 -1.35 5.40 -16.07
C GLN A 113 -0.75 6.79 -15.87
N PHE A 114 -1.24 7.48 -14.85
CA PHE A 114 -0.66 8.71 -14.33
C PHE A 114 -0.16 8.45 -12.92
N SER A 115 1.02 8.99 -12.60
CA SER A 115 1.57 8.89 -11.25
C SER A 115 2.32 10.16 -10.87
N ALA A 116 2.31 10.47 -9.59
CA ALA A 116 3.06 11.57 -9.01
C ALA A 116 3.59 11.19 -7.63
N GLN A 117 4.71 11.80 -7.25
CA GLN A 117 5.35 11.66 -5.96
C GLN A 117 5.70 13.04 -5.41
N THR A 118 5.54 13.21 -4.09
CA THR A 118 6.05 14.37 -3.37
C THR A 118 6.71 13.92 -2.08
N GLN A 119 7.69 14.68 -1.59
CA GLN A 119 8.43 14.39 -0.36
C GLN A 119 8.43 15.63 0.54
N GLY A 120 8.29 15.40 1.84
CA GLY A 120 8.26 16.47 2.82
C GLY A 120 8.95 16.12 4.12
N ARG A 121 9.31 17.15 4.89
CA ARG A 121 9.76 16.99 6.26
C ARG A 121 8.63 17.27 7.23
N GLY A 122 8.62 16.56 8.35
CA GLY A 122 7.79 16.90 9.48
C GLY A 122 8.21 18.21 10.16
N GLY A 123 7.35 18.72 11.05
CA GLY A 123 7.66 19.82 11.94
C GLY A 123 7.55 21.24 11.37
N ILE A 124 7.40 21.40 10.06
CA ILE A 124 7.31 22.72 9.38
C ILE A 124 5.95 22.96 8.71
N GLY A 125 4.99 22.04 8.90
CA GLY A 125 3.63 22.17 8.35
C GLY A 125 3.46 21.66 6.93
N GLN A 126 4.53 21.27 6.21
CA GLN A 126 4.46 20.75 4.85
C GLN A 126 3.73 19.41 4.79
N ALA A 127 4.00 18.54 5.75
CA ALA A 127 3.35 17.24 5.86
C ALA A 127 3.06 16.89 7.32
N GLY A 128 2.05 16.07 7.54
CA GLY A 128 1.69 15.65 8.88
C GLY A 128 0.36 14.93 8.95
N VAL A 129 -0.01 14.53 10.17
CA VAL A 129 -1.29 13.91 10.49
C VAL A 129 -1.83 14.45 11.82
N THR A 130 -3.12 14.69 11.89
CA THR A 130 -3.88 14.91 13.13
C THR A 130 -4.92 13.80 13.29
N ALA A 131 -5.17 13.37 14.52
CA ALA A 131 -6.16 12.33 14.80
C ALA A 131 -7.59 12.89 14.94
N ALA A 132 -7.72 14.08 15.55
CA ALA A 132 -9.02 14.70 15.80
C ALA A 132 -8.91 16.25 15.74
N PRO A 133 -9.55 16.92 14.77
CA PRO A 133 -10.19 16.32 13.60
C PRO A 133 -9.15 15.61 12.72
N PHE A 134 -9.54 14.47 12.14
CA PHE A 134 -8.60 13.71 11.32
C PHE A 134 -8.23 14.46 10.05
N ALA A 135 -6.93 14.54 9.81
CA ALA A 135 -6.36 14.98 8.53
C ALA A 135 -4.95 14.38 8.36
N ALA A 136 -4.68 13.86 7.18
CA ALA A 136 -3.36 13.44 6.73
C ALA A 136 -3.03 14.23 5.46
N TRP A 137 -1.84 14.87 5.39
CA TRP A 137 -1.52 15.76 4.27
C TRP A 137 -0.03 15.79 3.95
N ILE A 138 0.26 16.13 2.71
CA ILE A 138 1.56 16.55 2.22
C ILE A 138 1.35 17.56 1.09
N ASP A 139 1.91 18.76 1.23
CA ASP A 139 1.63 19.90 0.37
C ASP A 139 0.10 20.16 0.27
N ASP A 140 -0.48 20.11 -0.94
CA ASP A 140 -1.93 20.23 -1.19
C ASP A 140 -2.67 18.88 -1.31
N TRP A 141 -1.98 17.75 -1.20
CA TRP A 141 -2.60 16.44 -1.14
C TRP A 141 -3.15 16.18 0.25
N ARG A 142 -4.36 15.66 0.32
CA ARG A 142 -5.03 15.54 1.61
C ARG A 142 -6.05 14.42 1.66
N LEU A 143 -6.08 13.71 2.77
CA LEU A 143 -7.17 12.87 3.22
C LEU A 143 -7.67 13.44 4.57
N ALA A 144 -8.95 13.82 4.67
CA ALA A 144 -9.46 14.43 5.90
C ALA A 144 -10.95 14.18 6.10
N GLY A 145 -11.39 14.19 7.34
CA GLY A 145 -12.80 14.02 7.73
C GLY A 145 -12.97 12.97 8.82
N ASP A 146 -14.04 12.20 8.74
CA ASP A 146 -14.33 11.07 9.62
C ASP A 146 -14.19 9.76 8.84
N LEU A 147 -13.20 8.94 9.21
CA LEU A 147 -12.92 7.67 8.51
C LEU A 147 -13.97 6.58 8.79
N ALA A 148 -14.79 6.75 9.81
CA ALA A 148 -15.96 5.91 10.08
C ALA A 148 -17.28 6.51 9.57
N GLY A 149 -17.22 7.72 8.97
CA GLY A 149 -18.38 8.45 8.48
C GLY A 149 -18.14 9.05 7.10
N ARG A 150 -17.78 10.32 7.04
CA ARG A 150 -17.51 11.05 5.79
C ARG A 150 -16.11 11.62 5.78
N ALA A 151 -15.36 11.31 4.73
CA ALA A 151 -14.04 11.84 4.49
C ALA A 151 -13.92 12.38 3.05
N GLN A 152 -12.86 13.10 2.78
CA GLN A 152 -12.51 13.57 1.44
C GLN A 152 -11.05 13.26 1.17
N VAL A 153 -10.75 12.79 -0.05
CA VAL A 153 -9.38 12.60 -0.53
C VAL A 153 -9.15 13.42 -1.78
N GLN A 154 -7.98 14.04 -1.88
CA GLN A 154 -7.56 14.81 -3.05
C GLN A 154 -6.06 14.72 -3.27
N ALA A 155 -5.67 14.66 -4.54
CA ALA A 155 -4.30 14.86 -5.00
C ALA A 155 -4.28 15.32 -6.45
N ARG A 156 -3.09 15.73 -6.90
CA ARG A 156 -2.83 16.09 -8.29
C ARG A 156 -1.38 15.79 -8.67
N GLY A 157 -1.19 15.62 -9.96
CA GLY A 157 0.13 15.44 -10.57
C GLY A 157 0.12 15.90 -12.03
N PRO A 158 1.21 15.67 -12.75
CA PRO A 158 1.28 16.00 -14.17
C PRO A 158 0.18 15.30 -14.96
N GLY A 159 -0.73 16.08 -15.55
CA GLY A 159 -1.81 15.59 -16.41
C GLY A 159 -3.02 15.00 -15.68
N PHE A 160 -3.06 15.00 -14.35
CA PHE A 160 -4.21 14.50 -13.59
C PHE A 160 -4.43 15.24 -12.27
N ALA A 161 -5.67 15.24 -11.83
CA ALA A 161 -6.07 15.54 -10.46
C ALA A 161 -7.34 14.74 -10.10
N TYR A 162 -7.60 14.59 -8.82
CA TYR A 162 -8.87 14.05 -8.33
C TYR A 162 -9.28 14.67 -7.01
N ARG A 163 -10.59 14.74 -6.82
CA ARG A 163 -11.22 15.03 -5.54
C ARG A 163 -12.41 14.12 -5.36
N LEU A 164 -12.37 13.29 -4.32
CA LEU A 164 -13.42 12.33 -4.02
C LEU A 164 -13.95 12.55 -2.62
N GLU A 165 -15.26 12.48 -2.48
CA GLU A 165 -15.96 12.31 -1.23
C GLU A 165 -16.12 10.81 -0.96
N LEU A 166 -15.82 10.39 0.27
CA LEU A 166 -15.88 9.02 0.74
C LEU A 166 -16.94 8.95 1.84
N ALA A 167 -17.91 8.06 1.70
CA ALA A 167 -18.96 7.83 2.70
C ALA A 167 -18.89 6.39 3.17
N ALA A 168 -18.56 6.15 4.44
CA ALA A 168 -18.52 4.83 5.03
C ALA A 168 -19.95 4.26 5.13
N THR A 169 -20.12 3.02 4.67
CA THR A 169 -21.38 2.27 4.71
C THR A 169 -21.30 1.03 5.61
N GLY A 170 -20.16 0.81 6.23
CA GLY A 170 -19.87 -0.27 7.14
C GLY A 170 -18.78 0.10 8.15
N PRO A 171 -18.47 -0.78 9.10
CA PRO A 171 -17.51 -0.50 10.17
C PRO A 171 -16.06 -0.50 9.70
N LEU A 172 -15.15 0.03 10.56
CA LEU A 172 -13.72 -0.23 10.46
C LEU A 172 -13.45 -1.70 10.75
N VAL A 173 -12.50 -2.30 10.05
CA VAL A 173 -12.15 -3.72 10.17
C VAL A 173 -10.69 -3.85 10.61
N LEU A 174 -10.47 -4.53 11.74
CA LEU A 174 -9.13 -4.86 12.22
C LEU A 174 -8.60 -6.06 11.41
N GLN A 175 -7.52 -5.87 10.67
CA GLN A 175 -6.92 -6.91 9.84
C GLN A 175 -6.09 -7.89 10.70
N GLY A 176 -5.93 -9.12 10.22
CA GLY A 176 -5.22 -10.14 10.95
C GLY A 176 -5.93 -10.61 12.21
N GLU A 177 -5.16 -10.94 13.21
CA GLU A 177 -5.67 -11.36 14.53
C GLU A 177 -5.86 -10.14 15.42
N GLY A 178 -7.08 -9.56 15.43
CA GLY A 178 -7.39 -8.39 16.25
C GLY A 178 -6.56 -7.14 15.89
N GLY A 179 -6.21 -6.97 14.62
CA GLY A 179 -5.41 -5.85 14.14
C GLY A 179 -3.91 -6.10 14.12
N VAL A 180 -3.47 -7.30 14.47
CA VAL A 180 -2.06 -7.74 14.32
C VAL A 180 -1.92 -8.57 13.07
N SER A 181 -1.34 -7.98 12.03
CA SER A 181 -1.09 -8.60 10.74
C SER A 181 0.33 -9.13 10.65
N ARG A 182 0.49 -10.46 10.68
CA ARG A 182 1.80 -11.11 10.53
C ARG A 182 2.28 -11.02 9.09
N LYS A 183 3.57 -10.74 8.90
CA LYS A 183 4.22 -10.59 7.60
C LYS A 183 5.22 -11.70 7.30
N SER A 184 5.57 -12.50 8.29
CA SER A 184 6.46 -13.63 8.14
C SER A 184 6.25 -14.67 9.23
N ALA A 185 6.81 -15.87 9.03
CA ALA A 185 6.88 -16.90 10.06
C ALA A 185 7.85 -16.52 11.20
N SER A 186 8.82 -15.65 10.94
CA SER A 186 9.83 -15.19 11.92
C SER A 186 9.35 -14.04 12.82
N GLY A 187 8.12 -13.55 12.63
CA GLY A 187 7.46 -12.66 13.59
C GLY A 187 7.34 -11.19 13.18
N GLN A 188 7.80 -10.81 11.97
CA GLN A 188 7.50 -9.47 11.44
C GLN A 188 5.99 -9.29 11.36
N ALA A 189 5.52 -8.15 11.83
CA ALA A 189 4.10 -7.84 11.89
C ALA A 189 3.86 -6.32 11.83
N SER A 190 2.63 -5.95 11.58
CA SER A 190 2.14 -4.58 11.68
C SER A 190 0.84 -4.53 12.49
N TYR A 191 0.53 -3.37 13.04
CA TYR A 191 -0.82 -3.03 13.41
C TYR A 191 -1.53 -2.51 12.16
N TYR A 192 -2.73 -3.04 11.89
CA TYR A 192 -3.40 -2.83 10.64
C TYR A 192 -4.91 -2.83 10.78
N TYR A 193 -5.56 -1.78 10.30
CA TYR A 193 -6.99 -1.77 10.10
C TYR A 193 -7.36 -1.16 8.74
N SER A 194 -8.55 -1.49 8.27
CA SER A 194 -9.11 -0.98 7.01
C SER A 194 -10.47 -0.34 7.20
N GLN A 195 -10.83 0.56 6.29
CA GLN A 195 -12.21 0.91 6.00
C GLN A 195 -12.52 0.44 4.57
N PRO A 196 -13.06 -0.78 4.42
CA PRO A 196 -13.30 -1.37 3.10
C PRO A 196 -14.67 -1.00 2.51
N PHE A 197 -15.49 -0.25 3.22
CA PHE A 197 -16.89 0.02 2.88
C PHE A 197 -17.15 1.47 2.49
N PHE A 198 -16.22 2.12 1.80
CA PHE A 198 -16.49 3.46 1.30
C PHE A 198 -17.26 3.42 -0.04
N GLN A 199 -18.37 4.17 -0.09
CA GLN A 199 -18.91 4.69 -1.33
C GLN A 199 -18.10 5.94 -1.69
N ALA A 200 -17.64 6.04 -2.93
CA ALA A 200 -16.87 7.16 -3.43
C ALA A 200 -17.61 7.89 -4.54
N GLN A 201 -17.57 9.22 -4.53
CA GLN A 201 -18.07 10.05 -5.62
C GLN A 201 -17.23 11.33 -5.73
N GLY A 202 -17.13 11.89 -6.92
CA GLY A 202 -16.41 13.14 -7.12
C GLY A 202 -16.05 13.40 -8.56
N GLU A 203 -14.89 13.99 -8.76
CA GLU A 203 -14.42 14.43 -10.07
C GLU A 203 -12.96 14.04 -10.27
N LEU A 204 -12.67 13.52 -11.44
CA LEU A 204 -11.32 13.37 -11.97
C LEU A 204 -11.05 14.49 -12.96
N GLU A 205 -9.83 14.99 -12.98
CA GLU A 205 -9.31 15.82 -14.08
C GLU A 205 -8.23 15.04 -14.82
N ILE A 206 -8.41 14.84 -16.11
CA ILE A 206 -7.50 14.08 -16.97
C ILE A 206 -7.17 14.95 -18.16
N GLU A 207 -5.92 15.45 -18.22
CA GLU A 207 -5.44 16.36 -19.29
C GLU A 207 -6.34 17.57 -19.50
N GLY A 208 -6.81 18.17 -18.38
CA GLY A 208 -7.70 19.33 -18.37
C GLY A 208 -9.17 19.01 -18.58
N ARG A 209 -9.55 17.75 -18.85
CA ARG A 209 -10.94 17.31 -18.96
C ARG A 209 -11.44 16.85 -17.59
N ARG A 210 -12.58 17.37 -17.17
CA ARG A 210 -13.27 16.95 -15.95
C ARG A 210 -14.21 15.79 -16.22
N VAL A 211 -14.15 14.76 -15.35
CA VAL A 211 -14.93 13.54 -15.46
C VAL A 211 -15.60 13.29 -14.12
N PRO A 212 -16.93 13.49 -14.00
CA PRO A 212 -17.68 13.07 -12.83
C PRO A 212 -17.65 11.55 -12.68
N VAL A 213 -17.39 11.05 -11.47
CA VAL A 213 -17.25 9.61 -11.22
C VAL A 213 -17.91 9.22 -9.91
N LYS A 214 -18.25 7.92 -9.82
CA LYS A 214 -18.71 7.25 -8.60
C LYS A 214 -18.20 5.82 -8.55
N GLY A 215 -18.16 5.23 -7.35
CA GLY A 215 -17.76 3.84 -7.19
C GLY A 215 -17.49 3.47 -5.74
N LEU A 216 -16.54 2.57 -5.54
CA LEU A 216 -16.15 2.04 -4.24
C LEU A 216 -14.72 2.44 -3.93
N ALA A 217 -14.42 2.63 -2.64
CA ALA A 217 -13.07 2.88 -2.19
C ALA A 217 -12.73 2.05 -0.95
N TRP A 218 -11.44 1.85 -0.77
CA TRP A 218 -10.83 1.12 0.34
C TRP A 218 -9.77 1.99 0.98
N LEU A 219 -9.74 2.04 2.31
CA LEU A 219 -8.66 2.68 3.07
C LEU A 219 -7.94 1.64 3.90
N ASP A 220 -6.61 1.68 3.86
CA ASP A 220 -5.74 0.98 4.78
C ASP A 220 -4.96 1.95 5.66
N ARG A 221 -4.85 1.57 6.91
CA ARG A 221 -4.04 2.24 7.89
C ARG A 221 -3.16 1.20 8.59
N GLU A 222 -1.87 1.36 8.43
CA GLU A 222 -0.92 0.36 8.91
C GLU A 222 0.34 1.02 9.48
N TRP A 223 0.88 0.45 10.57
CA TRP A 223 2.14 0.90 11.16
C TRP A 223 2.94 -0.25 11.75
N SER A 224 4.25 -0.12 11.66
CA SER A 224 5.22 -1.11 12.10
C SER A 224 6.59 -0.50 12.32
N SER A 225 7.43 -1.19 13.06
CA SER A 225 8.87 -0.89 13.11
C SER A 225 9.69 -1.83 12.23
N GLN A 226 9.20 -3.03 11.98
CA GLN A 226 9.81 -4.03 11.13
C GLN A 226 8.74 -4.71 10.27
N HIS A 227 8.47 -4.10 9.13
CA HIS A 227 7.38 -4.54 8.25
C HIS A 227 7.74 -5.78 7.42
N LEU A 228 8.98 -5.86 6.94
CA LEU A 228 9.47 -6.98 6.14
C LEU A 228 10.64 -7.71 6.83
N ALA A 229 10.76 -9.01 6.57
CA ALA A 229 11.99 -9.74 6.82
C ALA A 229 13.05 -9.39 5.77
N ALA A 230 14.33 -9.57 6.11
CA ALA A 230 15.44 -9.19 5.24
C ALA A 230 15.50 -10.00 3.91
N ASP A 231 14.93 -11.21 3.92
CA ASP A 231 14.84 -12.10 2.76
C ASP A 231 13.59 -11.87 1.89
N GLN A 232 12.70 -10.95 2.26
CA GLN A 232 11.49 -10.62 1.50
C GLN A 232 11.80 -9.60 0.41
N LEU A 233 11.53 -9.98 -0.84
CA LEU A 233 11.85 -9.21 -2.05
C LEU A 233 10.79 -8.18 -2.42
N GLY A 234 9.56 -8.35 -1.91
CA GLY A 234 8.41 -7.52 -2.21
C GLY A 234 7.11 -8.25 -1.94
N TRP A 235 6.01 -7.64 -2.32
CA TRP A 235 4.67 -8.18 -2.09
C TRP A 235 3.75 -8.02 -3.28
N ASP A 236 2.68 -8.80 -3.26
CA ASP A 236 1.49 -8.65 -4.08
C ASP A 236 0.30 -8.51 -3.11
N TRP A 237 -0.32 -7.35 -3.09
CA TRP A 237 -1.43 -7.02 -2.22
C TRP A 237 -2.71 -6.81 -3.02
N PHE A 238 -3.82 -7.34 -2.51
CA PHE A 238 -5.14 -7.27 -3.13
C PHE A 238 -6.14 -6.72 -2.13
N SER A 239 -6.98 -5.79 -2.55
CA SER A 239 -8.24 -5.42 -1.92
C SER A 239 -9.37 -5.60 -2.91
N LEU A 240 -10.29 -6.50 -2.62
CA LEU A 240 -11.35 -6.86 -3.54
C LEU A 240 -12.72 -6.60 -2.92
N HIS A 241 -13.61 -5.96 -3.67
CA HIS A 241 -15.02 -5.79 -3.38
C HIS A 241 -15.80 -6.79 -4.23
N LEU A 242 -16.46 -7.77 -3.59
CA LEU A 242 -17.28 -8.75 -4.29
C LEU A 242 -18.73 -8.26 -4.39
N ASP A 243 -19.40 -8.60 -5.48
CA ASP A 243 -20.78 -8.16 -5.75
C ASP A 243 -21.80 -8.71 -4.76
N ASP A 244 -21.44 -9.77 -4.03
CA ASP A 244 -22.25 -10.36 -2.94
C ASP A 244 -22.09 -9.61 -1.59
N GLY A 245 -21.31 -8.53 -1.57
CA GLY A 245 -21.08 -7.68 -0.42
C GLY A 245 -19.89 -8.08 0.44
N ARG A 246 -19.26 -9.23 0.20
CA ARG A 246 -18.02 -9.61 0.89
C ARG A 246 -16.86 -8.76 0.38
N GLN A 247 -15.86 -8.58 1.26
CA GLN A 247 -14.60 -7.93 0.93
C GLN A 247 -13.46 -8.94 1.16
N LEU A 248 -12.42 -8.89 0.34
CA LEU A 248 -11.27 -9.78 0.48
C LEU A 248 -9.98 -8.97 0.44
N MET A 249 -9.17 -9.05 1.48
CA MET A 249 -7.81 -8.56 1.50
C MET A 249 -6.84 -9.74 1.52
N LEU A 250 -5.85 -9.75 0.62
CA LEU A 250 -4.82 -10.78 0.54
C LEU A 250 -3.45 -10.16 0.34
N TYR A 251 -2.42 -10.81 0.93
CA TYR A 251 -1.04 -10.58 0.50
C TYR A 251 -0.31 -11.87 0.15
N ARG A 252 0.63 -11.73 -0.76
CA ARG A 252 1.72 -12.65 -0.99
C ARG A 252 3.03 -11.90 -0.79
N LEU A 253 3.79 -12.24 0.24
CA LEU A 253 5.14 -11.74 0.47
C LEU A 253 6.13 -12.72 -0.16
N ARG A 254 6.90 -12.26 -1.14
CA ARG A 254 7.82 -13.09 -1.92
C ARG A 254 9.18 -13.13 -1.24
N GLN A 255 9.72 -14.34 -1.05
CA GLN A 255 11.01 -14.59 -0.40
C GLN A 255 12.09 -14.93 -1.42
N ALA A 256 13.34 -14.67 -1.07
CA ALA A 256 14.49 -14.88 -1.93
C ALA A 256 14.75 -16.37 -2.28
N ASP A 257 14.25 -17.29 -1.45
CA ASP A 257 14.32 -18.73 -1.66
C ASP A 257 13.21 -19.28 -2.59
N GLY A 258 12.37 -18.39 -3.12
CA GLY A 258 11.23 -18.74 -3.97
C GLY A 258 9.97 -19.15 -3.20
N GLN A 259 10.02 -19.18 -1.86
CA GLN A 259 8.83 -19.40 -1.05
C GLN A 259 8.01 -18.09 -0.93
N HIS A 260 6.78 -18.24 -0.44
CA HIS A 260 5.87 -17.12 -0.26
C HIS A 260 5.19 -17.22 1.10
N TYR A 261 5.06 -16.09 1.78
CA TYR A 261 4.19 -15.98 2.94
C TYR A 261 2.84 -15.41 2.50
N LEU A 262 1.78 -16.20 2.66
CA LEU A 262 0.41 -15.82 2.30
C LEU A 262 -0.39 -15.49 3.54
N PHE A 263 -1.18 -14.46 3.46
CA PHE A 263 -2.07 -14.03 4.50
C PHE A 263 -3.26 -13.27 3.91
N GLY A 264 -4.39 -13.27 4.61
CA GLY A 264 -5.53 -12.47 4.19
C GLY A 264 -6.67 -12.44 5.18
N ASN A 265 -7.70 -11.73 4.81
CA ASN A 265 -8.95 -11.62 5.55
C ASN A 265 -10.12 -11.64 4.61
N LEU A 266 -11.08 -12.52 4.85
CA LEU A 266 -12.41 -12.44 4.23
C LEU A 266 -13.35 -11.71 5.18
N ILE A 267 -13.95 -10.64 4.69
CA ILE A 267 -14.76 -9.72 5.48
C ILE A 267 -16.20 -9.83 4.97
N ALA A 268 -17.14 -10.16 5.83
CA ALA A 268 -18.54 -10.19 5.51
C ALA A 268 -19.12 -8.77 5.35
N ALA A 269 -20.29 -8.64 4.72
CA ALA A 269 -20.93 -7.35 4.47
C ALA A 269 -21.27 -6.55 5.76
N ASP A 270 -21.39 -7.23 6.90
CA ASP A 270 -21.60 -6.63 8.23
C ASP A 270 -20.29 -6.23 8.93
N GLY A 271 -19.13 -6.48 8.30
CA GLY A 271 -17.81 -6.20 8.84
C GLY A 271 -17.21 -7.34 9.67
N HIS A 272 -17.91 -8.49 9.82
CA HIS A 272 -17.30 -9.64 10.48
C HIS A 272 -16.06 -10.11 9.71
N ASN A 273 -14.94 -10.14 10.39
CA ASN A 273 -13.63 -10.42 9.79
C ASN A 273 -13.19 -11.85 10.11
N GLN A 274 -12.95 -12.63 9.07
CA GLN A 274 -12.39 -13.98 9.15
C GLN A 274 -10.93 -13.97 8.65
N PRO A 275 -9.93 -14.13 9.53
CA PRO A 275 -8.55 -14.34 9.11
C PRO A 275 -8.39 -15.60 8.27
N LEU A 276 -7.58 -15.50 7.21
CA LEU A 276 -7.20 -16.59 6.32
C LEU A 276 -5.72 -16.91 6.55
N HIS A 277 -5.43 -18.17 6.83
CA HIS A 277 -4.07 -18.64 7.05
C HIS A 277 -3.43 -19.13 5.73
N PRO A 278 -2.11 -19.31 5.67
CA PRO A 278 -1.43 -19.73 4.43
C PRO A 278 -2.00 -20.98 3.78
N GLY A 279 -2.48 -21.95 4.57
CA GLY A 279 -3.11 -23.19 4.08
C GLY A 279 -4.50 -23.01 3.45
N ASP A 280 -5.17 -21.90 3.75
CA ASP A 280 -6.53 -21.59 3.26
C ASP A 280 -6.50 -20.94 1.87
N ILE A 281 -5.33 -20.43 1.45
CA ILE A 281 -5.18 -19.57 0.28
C ILE A 281 -4.35 -20.27 -0.78
N ARG A 282 -4.87 -20.33 -2.00
CA ARG A 282 -4.08 -20.61 -3.20
C ARG A 282 -4.09 -19.37 -4.07
N LEU A 283 -2.91 -18.83 -4.34
CA LEU A 283 -2.72 -17.61 -5.11
C LEU A 283 -1.62 -17.84 -6.13
N ALA A 284 -1.95 -17.75 -7.42
CA ALA A 284 -1.00 -17.98 -8.49
C ALA A 284 -1.19 -17.00 -9.64
N PRO A 285 -0.10 -16.50 -10.27
CA PRO A 285 -0.20 -15.74 -11.52
C PRO A 285 -0.65 -16.67 -12.66
N GLU A 286 -1.56 -16.16 -13.51
CA GLU A 286 -2.03 -16.85 -14.71
C GLU A 286 -1.32 -16.36 -15.98
N SER A 287 -1.01 -15.07 -16.03
CA SER A 287 -0.25 -14.48 -17.13
C SER A 287 0.50 -13.22 -16.69
N THR A 288 1.58 -12.94 -17.39
CA THR A 288 2.41 -11.75 -17.20
C THR A 288 2.24 -10.76 -18.34
N HIS A 289 2.65 -9.53 -18.09
CA HIS A 289 2.73 -8.46 -19.09
C HIS A 289 4.06 -7.72 -18.90
N ARG A 290 4.64 -7.27 -20.02
CA ARG A 290 5.91 -6.55 -20.00
C ARG A 290 5.67 -5.05 -19.95
N VAL A 291 6.00 -4.43 -18.81
CA VAL A 291 5.89 -2.99 -18.60
C VAL A 291 7.16 -2.44 -17.97
N ALA A 292 7.63 -1.28 -18.40
CA ALA A 292 8.87 -0.65 -17.92
C ALA A 292 10.11 -1.59 -17.93
N GLY A 293 10.16 -2.52 -18.89
CA GLY A 293 11.24 -3.51 -19.03
C GLY A 293 11.16 -4.71 -18.06
N ARG A 294 10.10 -4.84 -17.30
CA ARG A 294 9.86 -5.88 -16.28
C ARG A 294 8.68 -6.76 -16.66
N GLU A 295 8.74 -8.03 -16.28
CA GLU A 295 7.62 -8.97 -16.40
C GLU A 295 6.83 -8.94 -15.10
N VAL A 296 5.58 -8.45 -15.15
CA VAL A 296 4.68 -8.37 -14.00
C VAL A 296 3.43 -9.20 -14.22
N PRO A 297 2.94 -9.91 -13.21
CA PRO A 297 1.69 -10.66 -13.32
C PRO A 297 0.50 -9.70 -13.40
N VAL A 298 -0.32 -9.83 -14.43
CA VAL A 298 -1.53 -8.98 -14.61
C VAL A 298 -2.83 -9.76 -14.59
N ARG A 299 -2.72 -11.09 -14.50
CA ARG A 299 -3.84 -12.00 -14.26
C ARG A 299 -3.46 -13.00 -13.18
N TRP A 300 -4.43 -13.27 -12.29
CA TRP A 300 -4.22 -14.11 -11.12
C TRP A 300 -5.39 -15.05 -10.89
N SER A 301 -5.09 -16.22 -10.35
CA SER A 301 -6.07 -17.13 -9.77
C SER A 301 -5.98 -17.05 -8.25
N ILE A 302 -7.12 -16.90 -7.59
CA ILE A 302 -7.28 -16.92 -6.13
C ILE A 302 -8.31 -17.99 -5.79
N THR A 303 -7.90 -19.03 -5.07
CA THR A 303 -8.81 -20.06 -4.61
C THR A 303 -8.81 -20.14 -3.09
N LEU A 304 -9.99 -20.05 -2.49
CA LEU A 304 -10.24 -20.22 -1.06
C LEU A 304 -11.21 -21.40 -0.87
N PRO A 305 -10.73 -22.66 -0.79
CA PRO A 305 -11.59 -23.84 -0.83
C PRO A 305 -12.62 -23.89 0.31
N GLY A 306 -12.22 -23.49 1.53
CA GLY A 306 -13.10 -23.44 2.68
C GLY A 306 -14.22 -22.41 2.57
N GLN A 307 -14.10 -21.45 1.65
CA GLN A 307 -15.06 -20.37 1.40
C GLN A 307 -15.81 -20.54 0.07
N GLN A 308 -15.53 -21.64 -0.64
CA GLN A 308 -16.08 -21.93 -1.98
C GLN A 308 -15.83 -20.77 -2.97
N LEU A 309 -14.69 -20.09 -2.85
CA LEU A 309 -14.27 -19.05 -3.77
C LEU A 309 -13.19 -19.57 -4.72
N ASP A 310 -13.44 -19.36 -6.00
CA ASP A 310 -12.50 -19.58 -7.10
C ASP A 310 -12.62 -18.38 -8.04
N LEU A 311 -11.62 -17.50 -7.94
CA LEU A 311 -11.65 -16.15 -8.53
C LEU A 311 -10.52 -16.00 -9.53
N HIS A 312 -10.82 -15.33 -10.63
CA HIS A 312 -9.87 -14.86 -11.63
C HIS A 312 -9.79 -13.35 -11.57
N ILE A 313 -8.60 -12.84 -11.37
CA ILE A 313 -8.34 -11.40 -11.25
C ILE A 313 -7.63 -10.94 -12.51
N ALA A 314 -8.09 -9.84 -13.10
CA ALA A 314 -7.49 -9.27 -14.29
C ALA A 314 -7.29 -7.76 -14.13
N ALA A 315 -6.06 -7.28 -14.42
CA ALA A 315 -5.77 -5.85 -14.47
C ALA A 315 -6.71 -5.14 -15.46
N VAL A 316 -7.26 -3.99 -15.07
CA VAL A 316 -8.02 -3.12 -15.98
C VAL A 316 -7.08 -2.51 -17.01
N ASN A 317 -5.90 -2.09 -16.56
CA ASN A 317 -4.83 -1.60 -17.41
C ASN A 317 -3.53 -2.36 -17.07
N PRO A 318 -3.01 -3.23 -17.95
CA PRO A 318 -1.77 -3.97 -17.67
C PRO A 318 -0.53 -3.06 -17.56
N ASP A 319 -0.58 -1.84 -18.11
CA ASP A 319 0.49 -0.85 -18.05
C ASP A 319 0.41 0.09 -16.83
N ALA A 320 -0.29 -0.31 -15.75
CA ALA A 320 -0.47 0.49 -14.54
C ALA A 320 0.83 0.58 -13.69
N TRP A 321 1.92 1.01 -14.31
CA TRP A 321 3.23 1.16 -13.69
C TRP A 321 3.38 2.54 -13.05
N MET A 322 3.64 2.55 -11.75
CA MET A 322 3.95 3.75 -10.98
C MET A 322 5.43 4.09 -11.14
N ALA A 323 5.75 4.99 -12.08
CA ALA A 323 7.11 5.41 -12.41
C ALA A 323 7.65 6.44 -11.40
N LEU A 324 7.82 6.00 -10.14
CA LEU A 324 8.22 6.81 -8.99
C LEU A 324 9.67 6.53 -8.59
N GLY A 325 10.17 7.19 -7.54
CA GLY A 325 11.52 6.97 -7.02
C GLY A 325 11.78 5.54 -6.59
N THR A 326 10.79 4.87 -6.01
CA THR A 326 10.72 3.41 -5.85
C THR A 326 9.56 2.93 -6.71
N PRO A 327 9.84 2.42 -7.92
CA PRO A 327 8.78 2.08 -8.86
C PRO A 327 8.12 0.74 -8.53
N TYR A 328 6.83 0.63 -8.82
CA TYR A 328 6.02 -0.57 -8.63
C TYR A 328 4.82 -0.57 -9.57
N TRP A 329 4.12 -1.70 -9.66
CA TRP A 329 2.87 -1.80 -10.42
C TRP A 329 1.69 -1.64 -9.47
N GLU A 330 0.72 -0.79 -9.83
CA GLU A 330 -0.47 -0.59 -9.01
C GLU A 330 -1.64 -0.12 -9.86
N GLY A 331 -2.78 -0.84 -9.77
CA GLY A 331 -3.95 -0.48 -10.55
C GLY A 331 -5.22 -1.23 -10.18
N PRO A 332 -6.36 -0.77 -10.72
CA PRO A 332 -7.65 -1.42 -10.55
C PRO A 332 -7.70 -2.77 -11.27
N VAL A 333 -8.44 -3.70 -10.68
CA VAL A 333 -8.64 -5.05 -11.22
C VAL A 333 -10.12 -5.41 -11.30
N ARG A 334 -10.47 -6.29 -12.26
CA ARG A 334 -11.76 -6.97 -12.34
C ARG A 334 -11.66 -8.35 -11.71
N VAL A 335 -12.75 -8.78 -11.09
CA VAL A 335 -12.90 -10.08 -10.46
C VAL A 335 -13.99 -10.87 -11.19
N GLU A 336 -13.66 -12.08 -11.59
CA GLU A 336 -14.57 -13.04 -12.24
C GLU A 336 -14.45 -14.42 -11.59
N GLY A 337 -15.34 -15.35 -11.90
CA GLY A 337 -15.32 -16.72 -11.39
C GLY A 337 -16.55 -17.05 -10.56
N SER A 338 -16.34 -17.70 -9.42
CA SER A 338 -17.44 -18.05 -8.48
C SER A 338 -18.13 -16.85 -7.84
N ALA A 339 -17.47 -15.70 -7.83
CA ALA A 339 -18.03 -14.38 -7.54
C ALA A 339 -17.48 -13.36 -8.53
N ARG A 340 -18.20 -12.25 -8.69
CA ARG A 340 -17.77 -11.10 -9.50
C ARG A 340 -17.47 -9.93 -8.59
N GLY A 341 -16.78 -8.92 -9.14
CA GLY A 341 -16.47 -7.71 -8.40
C GLY A 341 -15.38 -6.89 -9.05
N MET A 342 -14.83 -6.00 -8.27
CA MET A 342 -13.69 -5.15 -8.63
C MET A 342 -12.74 -5.02 -7.44
N GLY A 343 -11.54 -4.55 -7.67
CA GLY A 343 -10.58 -4.35 -6.60
C GLY A 343 -9.37 -3.58 -7.05
N TYR A 344 -8.35 -3.63 -6.21
CA TYR A 344 -7.05 -3.06 -6.47
C TYR A 344 -5.95 -4.10 -6.24
N LEU A 345 -4.90 -4.03 -7.02
CA LEU A 345 -3.71 -4.85 -6.92
C LEU A 345 -2.50 -3.92 -6.87
N GLU A 346 -1.63 -4.15 -5.88
CA GLU A 346 -0.32 -3.52 -5.78
C GLU A 346 0.76 -4.60 -5.77
N MET A 347 1.80 -4.40 -6.59
CA MET A 347 2.90 -5.36 -6.73
C MET A 347 4.24 -4.64 -6.69
N THR A 348 5.08 -4.99 -5.71
CA THR A 348 6.38 -4.36 -5.50
C THR A 348 7.51 -5.35 -5.75
N GLY A 349 8.72 -4.87 -6.06
CA GLY A 349 9.92 -5.71 -6.15
C GLY A 349 10.00 -6.63 -7.38
N TYR A 350 9.37 -6.26 -8.51
CA TYR A 350 9.49 -6.93 -9.80
C TYR A 350 10.58 -6.34 -10.67
#